data_b6db07a9aa619b01a779d052bb404df1
#
_entry.id   b6db07a9aa619b01a779d052bb404df1
#
_cell.length_a   1.000
_cell.length_b   1.000
_cell.length_c   1.000
_cell.angle_alpha   90.00
_cell.angle_beta   90.00
_cell.angle_gamma   90.00
#
_symmetry.space_group_name_H-M   'P 1'
#
loop_
_entity.id
_entity.type
_entity.pdbx_description
1 polymer ?
#
loop_
_entity_poly.entity_id
_entity_poly.type
_entity_poly.pdbx_seq_one_letter_code
_entity_poly.pdbx_strand_id
1 'polypeptide(L)'
;MLIGNLGKDPQVRYYEADQAVAQFSLATTERGYTLPNGTQVPDRTDWHNVVVWKNLAKVAERYLHKGDKVYIEGKIHYRSYDDRKGQRQYVTEIYADSMELLTPRAASNPSPANGVAQPSTQNAQPSATMSQLTEPTGQDDSNLPF
;
A
#
# COMPACT_ATOMS: atom_id res chain seq x y z
N MET A 1 8.14 -17.87 10.11
CA MET A 1 6.86 -17.26 9.68
C MET A 1 6.87 -15.79 10.03
N LEU A 2 6.45 -14.93 9.12
CA LEU A 2 6.36 -13.49 9.33
C LEU A 2 5.03 -12.96 8.80
N ILE A 3 4.45 -12.01 9.50
CA ILE A 3 3.32 -11.21 9.01
C ILE A 3 3.73 -9.74 9.11
N GLY A 4 3.70 -9.03 7.98
CA GLY A 4 4.13 -7.65 7.96
C GLY A 4 3.68 -6.92 6.71
N ASN A 5 4.15 -5.68 6.58
CA ASN A 5 3.82 -4.82 5.45
C ASN A 5 5.04 -4.55 4.59
N LEU A 6 4.85 -4.50 3.27
CA LEU A 6 5.93 -4.17 2.35
C LEU A 6 6.35 -2.70 2.52
N GLY A 7 7.67 -2.48 2.65
CA GLY A 7 8.25 -1.14 2.72
C GLY A 7 8.39 -0.45 1.37
N LYS A 8 8.47 -1.24 0.30
CA LYS A 8 8.57 -0.78 -1.09
C LYS A 8 8.06 -1.86 -2.04
N ASP A 9 7.82 -1.48 -3.29
CA ASP A 9 7.46 -2.42 -4.35
C ASP A 9 8.53 -3.48 -4.53
N PRO A 10 8.16 -4.74 -4.85
CA PRO A 10 9.12 -5.80 -5.13
C PRO A 10 10.04 -5.46 -6.31
N GLN A 11 11.33 -5.70 -6.12
CA GLN A 11 12.29 -5.60 -7.20
C GLN A 11 12.46 -6.97 -7.85
N VAL A 12 12.04 -7.08 -9.09
CA VAL A 12 12.06 -8.33 -9.84
C VAL A 12 13.20 -8.34 -10.86
N ARG A 13 13.89 -9.46 -10.95
CA ARG A 13 14.93 -9.71 -11.94
C ARG A 13 14.68 -11.06 -12.61
N TYR A 14 14.84 -11.09 -13.91
CA TYR A 14 14.81 -12.31 -14.70
C TYR A 14 16.24 -12.70 -15.07
N TYR A 15 16.63 -13.94 -14.86
CA TYR A 15 18.00 -14.43 -15.11
C TYR A 15 18.08 -15.52 -16.16
N GLU A 16 16.97 -16.21 -16.44
CA GLU A 16 16.81 -17.15 -17.55
C GLU A 16 15.38 -17.01 -18.11
N ALA A 17 15.12 -17.62 -19.27
CA ALA A 17 13.93 -17.38 -20.08
C ALA A 17 12.55 -17.40 -19.37
N ASP A 18 12.47 -17.91 -18.14
CA ASP A 18 11.23 -17.91 -17.35
C ASP A 18 11.48 -17.94 -15.84
N GLN A 19 12.71 -17.68 -15.42
CA GLN A 19 13.10 -17.74 -14.02
C GLN A 19 13.24 -16.34 -13.44
N ALA A 20 12.35 -15.99 -12.56
CA ALA A 20 12.34 -14.71 -11.86
C ALA A 20 12.79 -14.87 -10.41
N VAL A 21 13.44 -13.87 -9.90
CA VAL A 21 13.68 -13.64 -8.47
C VAL A 21 13.17 -12.27 -8.10
N ALA A 22 12.42 -12.16 -7.03
CA ALA A 22 11.98 -10.88 -6.49
C ALA A 22 12.51 -10.67 -5.08
N GLN A 23 12.86 -9.43 -4.78
CA GLN A 23 13.32 -9.00 -3.45
C GLN A 23 12.49 -7.83 -2.96
N PHE A 24 12.10 -7.87 -1.71
CA PHE A 24 11.41 -6.77 -1.05
C PHE A 24 11.73 -6.71 0.44
N SER A 25 11.54 -5.53 1.03
CA SER A 25 11.64 -5.34 2.47
C SER A 25 10.26 -5.52 3.12
N LEU A 26 10.23 -6.26 4.22
CA LEU A 26 9.04 -6.51 5.01
C LEU A 26 9.23 -5.92 6.40
N ALA A 27 8.29 -5.09 6.84
CA ALA A 27 8.26 -4.53 8.18
C ALA A 27 7.35 -5.36 9.08
N THR A 28 7.89 -5.83 10.19
CA THR A 28 7.11 -6.40 11.29
C THR A 28 7.10 -5.42 12.45
N THR A 29 5.92 -5.11 12.99
CA THR A 29 5.80 -4.12 14.04
C THR A 29 5.18 -4.74 15.30
N GLU A 30 5.90 -4.61 16.40
CA GLU A 30 5.38 -4.85 17.74
C GLU A 30 4.80 -3.53 18.27
N ARG A 31 3.55 -3.59 18.71
CA ARG A 31 2.92 -2.41 19.31
C ARG A 31 3.49 -2.13 20.67
N GLY A 32 3.75 -0.86 20.91
CA GLY A 32 4.10 -0.36 22.21
C GLY A 32 2.99 -0.61 23.25
N TYR A 33 3.37 -0.60 24.50
CA TYR A 33 2.46 -0.81 25.61
C TYR A 33 2.86 0.06 26.81
N THR A 34 1.95 0.21 27.75
CA THR A 34 2.20 0.94 28.99
C THR A 34 2.42 -0.05 30.13
N LEU A 35 3.53 0.08 30.80
CA LEU A 35 3.85 -0.71 31.99
C LEU A 35 2.96 -0.28 33.17
N PRO A 36 2.77 -1.16 34.20
CA PRO A 36 1.97 -0.84 35.38
C PRO A 36 2.47 0.39 36.16
N ASN A 37 3.74 0.73 36.01
CA ASN A 37 4.35 1.93 36.63
C ASN A 37 4.13 3.22 35.82
N GLY A 38 3.33 3.18 34.73
CA GLY A 38 3.05 4.32 33.87
C GLY A 38 4.08 4.59 32.76
N THR A 39 5.16 3.83 32.69
CA THR A 39 6.17 3.97 31.64
C THR A 39 5.63 3.50 30.30
N GLN A 40 5.72 4.30 29.26
CA GLN A 40 5.34 3.94 27.90
C GLN A 40 6.51 3.30 27.16
N VAL A 41 6.28 2.11 26.61
CA VAL A 41 7.19 1.43 25.68
C VAL A 41 6.69 1.74 24.26
N PRO A 42 7.53 2.35 23.40
CA PRO A 42 7.12 2.72 22.06
C PRO A 42 6.98 1.51 21.12
N ASP A 43 6.32 1.70 19.99
CA ASP A 43 6.27 0.72 18.90
C ASP A 43 7.69 0.39 18.42
N ARG A 44 7.92 -0.88 18.10
CA ARG A 44 9.17 -1.34 17.51
C ARG A 44 8.91 -1.97 16.15
N THR A 45 9.64 -1.51 15.15
CA THR A 45 9.57 -2.06 13.78
C THR A 45 10.91 -2.68 13.40
N ASP A 46 10.88 -3.95 13.01
CA ASP A 46 12.02 -4.66 12.48
C ASP A 46 11.84 -4.87 10.97
N TRP A 47 12.93 -4.72 10.21
CA TRP A 47 12.94 -4.83 8.76
C TRP A 47 13.60 -6.11 8.31
N HIS A 48 12.92 -6.86 7.47
CA HIS A 48 13.39 -8.15 6.94
C HIS A 48 13.56 -8.07 5.43
N ASN A 49 14.68 -8.62 4.93
CA ASN A 49 14.89 -8.79 3.50
C ASN A 49 14.31 -10.12 3.06
N VAL A 50 13.28 -10.09 2.22
CA VAL A 50 12.61 -11.29 1.71
C VAL A 50 12.99 -11.49 0.26
N VAL A 51 13.32 -12.74 -0.07
CA VAL A 51 13.64 -13.19 -1.42
C VAL A 51 12.66 -14.29 -1.81
N VAL A 52 12.02 -14.12 -2.95
CA VAL A 52 11.10 -15.11 -3.53
C VAL A 52 11.53 -15.49 -4.93
N TRP A 53 11.30 -16.73 -5.31
CA TRP A 53 11.78 -17.32 -6.54
C TRP A 53 10.68 -17.83 -7.45
N LYS A 54 10.97 -17.94 -8.73
CA LYS A 54 10.09 -18.59 -9.73
C LYS A 54 8.66 -18.05 -9.70
N ASN A 55 7.69 -18.90 -9.47
CA ASN A 55 6.28 -18.54 -9.48
C ASN A 55 5.91 -17.53 -8.40
N LEU A 56 6.51 -17.64 -7.20
CA LEU A 56 6.29 -16.66 -6.14
C LEU A 56 6.80 -15.27 -6.52
N ALA A 57 7.92 -15.20 -7.26
CA ALA A 57 8.44 -13.94 -7.77
C ALA A 57 7.49 -13.29 -8.79
N LYS A 58 6.90 -14.08 -9.68
CA LYS A 58 5.87 -13.61 -10.64
C LYS A 58 4.60 -13.14 -9.94
N VAL A 59 4.18 -13.84 -8.89
CA VAL A 59 3.05 -13.42 -8.05
C VAL A 59 3.36 -12.11 -7.34
N ALA A 60 4.57 -11.99 -6.78
CA ALA A 60 5.01 -10.76 -6.13
C ALA A 60 5.01 -9.57 -7.10
N GLU A 61 5.56 -9.74 -8.32
CA GLU A 61 5.57 -8.72 -9.36
C GLU A 61 4.18 -8.23 -9.74
N ARG A 62 3.24 -9.16 -9.88
CA ARG A 62 1.90 -8.86 -10.38
C ARG A 62 0.97 -8.28 -9.32
N TYR A 63 1.14 -8.68 -8.09
CA TYR A 63 0.14 -8.46 -7.06
C TYR A 63 0.61 -7.67 -5.84
N LEU A 64 1.91 -7.59 -5.57
CA LEU A 64 2.43 -6.91 -4.40
C LEU A 64 2.82 -5.46 -4.69
N HIS A 65 2.43 -4.56 -3.78
CA HIS A 65 2.78 -3.16 -3.81
C HIS A 65 3.25 -2.71 -2.43
N LYS A 66 3.95 -1.58 -2.40
CA LYS A 66 4.31 -0.92 -1.14
C LYS A 66 3.09 -0.78 -0.24
N GLY A 67 3.23 -1.18 1.01
CA GLY A 67 2.19 -1.08 2.03
C GLY A 67 1.30 -2.32 2.15
N ASP A 68 1.32 -3.24 1.18
CA ASP A 68 0.54 -4.47 1.25
C ASP A 68 0.96 -5.33 2.43
N LYS A 69 -0.03 -5.93 3.06
CA LYS A 69 0.16 -6.87 4.16
C LYS A 69 0.26 -8.29 3.62
N VAL A 70 1.32 -8.99 4.00
CA VAL A 70 1.57 -10.35 3.54
C VAL A 70 1.97 -11.26 4.70
N TYR A 71 1.64 -12.54 4.54
CA TYR A 71 2.17 -13.65 5.32
C TYR A 71 3.27 -14.32 4.54
N ILE A 72 4.40 -14.59 5.18
CA ILE A 72 5.58 -15.23 4.59
C ILE A 72 5.98 -16.42 5.45
N GLU A 73 6.22 -17.53 4.80
CA GLU A 73 6.84 -18.73 5.37
C GLU A 73 8.11 -19.04 4.60
N GLY A 74 9.20 -19.32 5.32
CA GLY A 74 10.48 -19.58 4.65
C GLY A 74 11.62 -19.84 5.61
N LYS A 75 12.84 -19.80 5.05
CA LYS A 75 14.10 -20.12 5.74
C LYS A 75 14.98 -18.89 5.83
N ILE A 76 15.68 -18.78 6.94
CA ILE A 76 16.68 -17.72 7.14
C ILE A 76 17.97 -18.15 6.48
N HIS A 77 18.50 -17.29 5.63
CA HIS A 77 19.80 -17.43 4.98
C HIS A 77 20.73 -16.29 5.36
N TYR A 78 21.96 -16.64 5.66
CA TYR A 78 23.04 -15.68 5.87
C TYR A 78 23.95 -15.66 4.66
N ARG A 79 24.19 -14.47 4.14
CA ARG A 79 25.11 -14.25 3.02
C ARG A 79 26.15 -13.20 3.40
N SER A 80 27.38 -13.39 3.00
CA SER A 80 28.41 -12.36 3.11
C SER A 80 28.90 -11.93 1.74
N TYR A 81 29.20 -10.65 1.61
CA TYR A 81 29.85 -10.08 0.42
C TYR A 81 30.86 -9.02 0.85
N ASP A 82 31.86 -8.79 0.01
CA ASP A 82 32.81 -7.72 0.25
C ASP A 82 32.30 -6.44 -0.44
N ASP A 83 32.24 -5.35 0.32
CA ASP A 83 31.82 -4.07 -0.20
C ASP A 83 32.93 -3.43 -1.07
N ARG A 84 32.63 -2.28 -1.68
CA ARG A 84 33.59 -1.56 -2.53
C ARG A 84 34.84 -1.08 -1.77
N LYS A 85 34.80 -1.09 -0.45
CA LYS A 85 35.91 -0.71 0.43
C LYS A 85 36.69 -1.94 0.92
N GLY A 86 36.33 -3.15 0.46
CA GLY A 86 36.96 -4.40 0.87
C GLY A 86 36.54 -4.89 2.25
N GLN A 87 35.48 -4.33 2.83
CA GLN A 87 34.93 -4.77 4.12
C GLN A 87 33.86 -5.84 3.90
N ARG A 88 33.96 -6.91 4.69
CA ARG A 88 32.98 -8.00 4.65
C ARG A 88 31.68 -7.57 5.32
N GLN A 89 30.61 -7.57 4.54
CA GLN A 89 29.25 -7.28 4.98
C GLN A 89 28.45 -8.58 5.10
N TYR A 90 27.64 -8.67 6.14
CA TYR A 90 26.76 -9.79 6.38
C TYR A 90 25.31 -9.36 6.17
N VAL A 91 24.59 -10.12 5.38
CA VAL A 91 23.16 -9.87 5.10
C VAL A 91 22.36 -11.09 5.52
N THR A 92 21.29 -10.83 6.27
CA THR A 92 20.29 -11.84 6.59
C THR A 92 19.16 -11.70 5.59
N GLU A 93 18.84 -12.78 4.90
CA GLU A 93 17.76 -12.86 3.92
C GLU A 93 16.78 -13.96 4.31
N ILE A 94 15.52 -13.79 4.02
CA ILE A 94 14.49 -14.79 4.23
C ILE A 94 14.07 -15.31 2.87
N TYR A 95 14.40 -16.56 2.57
CA TYR A 95 13.99 -17.24 1.36
C TYR A 95 12.60 -17.82 1.59
N ALA A 96 11.60 -17.20 0.95
CA ALA A 96 10.22 -17.60 1.13
C ALA A 96 9.88 -18.87 0.33
N ASP A 97 9.33 -19.83 1.03
CA ASP A 97 8.77 -21.07 0.46
C ASP A 97 7.26 -20.89 0.17
N SER A 98 6.56 -20.03 0.95
CA SER A 98 5.15 -19.71 0.80
C SER A 98 4.89 -18.24 1.08
N MET A 99 3.90 -17.69 0.38
CA MET A 99 3.50 -16.29 0.50
C MET A 99 1.99 -16.14 0.27
N GLU A 100 1.32 -15.43 1.17
CA GLU A 100 -0.10 -15.12 1.06
C GLU A 100 -0.35 -13.62 1.23
N LEU A 101 -1.21 -13.07 0.37
CA LEU A 101 -1.64 -11.68 0.47
C LEU A 101 -2.75 -11.56 1.49
N LEU A 102 -2.55 -10.73 2.50
CA LEU A 102 -3.52 -10.45 3.54
C LEU A 102 -4.22 -9.10 3.36
N THR A 103 -3.78 -8.28 2.40
CA THR A 103 -4.48 -7.05 2.04
C THR A 103 -5.74 -7.41 1.28
N PRO A 104 -6.93 -7.04 1.79
CA PRO A 104 -8.16 -7.25 1.04
C PRO A 104 -8.11 -6.39 -0.22
N ARG A 105 -8.20 -7.01 -1.38
CA ARG A 105 -8.48 -6.28 -2.61
C ARG A 105 -9.87 -5.67 -2.48
N ALA A 106 -9.97 -4.37 -2.66
CA ALA A 106 -11.25 -3.75 -2.96
C ALA A 106 -11.81 -4.51 -4.17
N ALA A 107 -12.87 -5.28 -3.95
CA ALA A 107 -13.62 -5.86 -5.04
C ALA A 107 -14.00 -4.69 -5.94
N SER A 108 -13.48 -4.67 -7.16
CA SER A 108 -14.02 -3.83 -8.21
C SER A 108 -15.48 -4.28 -8.35
N ASN A 109 -16.39 -3.55 -7.70
CA ASN A 109 -17.80 -3.71 -7.96
C ASN A 109 -17.97 -3.51 -9.47
N PRO A 110 -18.43 -4.52 -10.21
CA PRO A 110 -18.98 -4.24 -11.52
C PRO A 110 -20.20 -3.35 -11.26
N SER A 111 -20.12 -2.08 -11.66
CA SER A 111 -21.31 -1.23 -11.76
C SER A 111 -22.39 -2.02 -12.51
N PRO A 112 -23.57 -2.21 -11.94
CA PRO A 112 -24.66 -2.74 -12.71
C PRO A 112 -25.02 -1.67 -13.75
N ALA A 113 -24.68 -1.99 -14.99
CA ALA A 113 -25.28 -1.33 -16.13
C ALA A 113 -26.77 -1.66 -16.10
N ASN A 114 -27.56 -0.80 -15.49
CA ASN A 114 -28.99 -0.88 -15.57
C ASN A 114 -29.47 0.26 -16.49
N GLY A 115 -29.47 -0.07 -17.77
CA GLY A 115 -30.33 0.60 -18.72
C GLY A 115 -31.74 0.08 -18.55
N VAL A 116 -32.63 0.90 -18.04
CA VAL A 116 -34.06 0.76 -18.30
C VAL A 116 -34.63 2.15 -18.56
N ALA A 117 -35.26 2.20 -19.71
CA ALA A 117 -35.97 3.28 -20.37
C ALA A 117 -36.92 4.07 -19.47
N GLN A 118 -36.97 5.38 -19.77
CA GLN A 118 -38.06 6.25 -19.42
C GLN A 118 -39.38 5.85 -20.11
N PRO A 119 -40.49 6.26 -19.53
CA PRO A 119 -41.45 7.00 -20.36
C PRO A 119 -41.74 8.39 -19.82
N SER A 120 -41.72 9.27 -20.78
CA SER A 120 -42.20 10.63 -20.77
C SER A 120 -43.67 10.77 -20.37
N THR A 121 -43.98 11.74 -19.53
CA THR A 121 -45.26 12.49 -19.67
C THR A 121 -45.03 13.95 -19.31
N GLN A 122 -45.43 14.75 -20.26
CA GLN A 122 -45.58 16.20 -20.30
C GLN A 122 -46.60 16.69 -19.23
N ASN A 123 -46.41 17.80 -18.60
CA ASN A 123 -47.26 18.94 -18.85
C ASN A 123 -46.96 20.15 -17.95
N ALA A 124 -46.94 21.32 -18.62
CA ALA A 124 -47.42 22.62 -18.23
C ALA A 124 -46.63 23.49 -17.25
N GLN A 125 -45.97 24.47 -17.80
CA GLN A 125 -45.81 25.86 -17.31
C GLN A 125 -47.20 26.55 -17.13
N PRO A 126 -47.35 27.70 -16.42
CA PRO A 126 -46.60 28.92 -16.66
C PRO A 126 -46.38 29.89 -15.45
N SER A 127 -45.42 30.78 -15.65
CA SER A 127 -45.44 32.23 -15.47
C SER A 127 -45.31 32.93 -14.11
N ALA A 128 -44.28 33.71 -14.07
CA ALA A 128 -44.15 35.17 -13.78
C ALA A 128 -43.90 35.49 -12.30
N THR A 129 -42.97 36.31 -11.91
CA THR A 129 -42.68 37.70 -12.19
C THR A 129 -41.59 38.19 -11.23
N MET A 130 -40.54 38.77 -11.77
CA MET A 130 -39.83 39.99 -11.43
C MET A 130 -39.75 40.46 -9.96
N SER A 131 -38.56 40.71 -9.50
CA SER A 131 -37.96 42.04 -9.29
C SER A 131 -36.76 41.95 -8.37
N GLN A 132 -35.62 42.29 -8.88
CA GLN A 132 -34.74 43.45 -8.70
C GLN A 132 -34.02 43.63 -7.37
N LEU A 133 -32.74 43.75 -7.60
CA LEU A 133 -31.74 44.73 -7.08
C LEU A 133 -31.38 44.64 -5.61
N THR A 134 -30.14 44.42 -5.31
CA THR A 134 -29.01 45.37 -5.22
C THR A 134 -27.79 44.70 -4.64
N GLU A 135 -26.68 44.77 -5.32
CA GLU A 135 -25.37 44.91 -4.69
C GLU A 135 -25.28 46.30 -4.05
N PRO A 136 -24.29 46.64 -3.21
CA PRO A 136 -22.87 46.35 -3.37
C PRO A 136 -22.04 46.24 -2.07
N THR A 137 -20.78 45.76 -2.23
CA THR A 137 -19.52 46.39 -1.80
C THR A 137 -19.10 46.29 -0.33
N GLY A 138 -17.84 45.86 -0.21
CA GLY A 138 -16.93 46.16 0.91
C GLY A 138 -16.15 44.95 1.34
N GLN A 139 -14.97 44.68 0.74
CA GLN A 139 -13.62 45.00 1.25
C GLN A 139 -13.52 44.80 2.78
N ASP A 140 -12.65 44.02 3.31
CA ASP A 140 -11.21 44.05 3.28
C ASP A 140 -10.65 42.97 4.19
N ASP A 141 -9.50 42.51 3.79
CA ASP A 141 -8.29 42.30 4.55
C ASP A 141 -8.12 41.13 5.52
N SER A 142 -7.27 40.29 4.94
CA SER A 142 -6.00 39.86 5.51
C SER A 142 -6.00 39.33 6.94
N ASN A 143 -5.66 38.17 7.03
CA ASN A 143 -4.43 37.69 7.67
C ASN A 143 -4.55 36.22 8.04
N LEU A 144 -3.93 35.41 7.23
CA LEU A 144 -3.49 34.10 7.65
C LEU A 144 -2.18 34.23 8.39
N PRO A 145 -1.97 33.51 9.44
CA PRO A 145 -0.69 32.80 9.59
C PRO A 145 -0.90 31.32 9.81
N PHE A 146 -0.34 30.59 8.85
CA PHE A 146 0.18 29.22 8.90
C PHE A 146 -0.75 28.11 9.30
#